data_90757bab9bcb0bd89126c55516d8c22e
#
_entry.id   90757bab9bcb0bd89126c55516d8c22e
#
_cell.length_a   1.000
_cell.length_b   1.000
_cell.length_c   1.000
_cell.angle_alpha   90.00
_cell.angle_beta   90.00
_cell.angle_gamma   90.00
#
_symmetry.space_group_name_H-M   'P 1'
#
loop_
_entity.id
_entity.type
_entity.pdbx_description
1 polymer ?
#
loop_
_entity_poly.entity_id
_entity_poly.type
_entity_poly.pdbx_seq_one_letter_code
_entity_poly.pdbx_strand_id
1 'polypeptide(L)'
;MPDLNPFPIQLALFILLFASLEIALIIKDKHKLAVILACSFTLVFPLMLPKPIDTDSTVRLTIAEQEELVKEHEIFSEWYTDYNKTIDRLDSLWQKYHRITRLVQDDEIQIINASIRMDQINEDSQAINEEIEKLKVPEQLSPEIRMQIQQIITKTQEYSKLQHLIVEKSAHALDSQTSKNKNRELIVRELQSILILNNQPN
;
A
#
# COMPACT_ATOMS: atom_id res chain seq x y z
N MET A 1 2.47 26.39 16.26
CA MET A 1 3.90 26.23 15.83
C MET A 1 3.94 26.77 14.42
N PRO A 2 4.83 27.69 14.07
CA PRO A 2 4.90 28.17 12.69
C PRO A 2 5.36 26.98 11.82
N ASP A 3 4.56 26.66 10.81
CA ASP A 3 4.89 25.65 9.80
C ASP A 3 6.16 26.12 9.08
N LEU A 4 7.27 25.49 9.43
CA LEU A 4 8.53 25.65 8.72
C LEU A 4 8.33 25.09 7.31
N ASN A 5 8.11 26.00 6.36
CA ASN A 5 8.03 25.65 4.95
C ASN A 5 9.29 24.83 4.59
N PRO A 6 9.18 23.55 4.20
CA PRO A 6 10.36 22.69 3.97
C PRO A 6 11.22 23.13 2.77
N PHE A 7 10.68 24.03 1.94
CA PHE A 7 11.33 24.52 0.74
C PHE A 7 12.70 25.17 0.97
N PRO A 8 12.89 26.09 1.96
CA PRO A 8 14.22 26.70 2.18
C PRO A 8 15.27 25.69 2.65
N ILE A 9 14.87 24.65 3.39
CA ILE A 9 15.77 23.59 3.87
C ILE A 9 16.21 22.67 2.71
N GLN A 10 15.29 22.29 1.83
CA GLN A 10 15.58 21.48 0.65
C GLN A 10 16.48 22.24 -0.34
N LEU A 11 16.24 23.54 -0.52
CA LEU A 11 17.06 24.40 -1.35
C LEU A 11 18.49 24.53 -0.79
N ALA A 12 18.63 24.73 0.52
CA ALA A 12 19.93 24.81 1.18
C ALA A 12 20.73 23.51 1.07
N LEU A 13 20.08 22.37 1.24
CA LEU A 13 20.68 21.04 1.05
C LEU A 13 21.15 20.82 -0.39
N PHE A 14 20.35 21.24 -1.37
CA PHE A 14 20.69 21.12 -2.78
C PHE A 14 21.91 21.97 -3.16
N ILE A 15 21.99 23.23 -2.68
CA ILE A 15 23.13 24.12 -2.87
C ILE A 15 24.40 23.54 -2.23
N LEU A 16 24.28 22.98 -1.02
CA LEU A 16 25.41 22.35 -0.30
C LEU A 16 25.93 21.11 -1.06
N LEU A 17 25.07 20.30 -1.57
CA LEU A 17 25.40 19.09 -2.34
C LEU A 17 26.08 19.44 -3.67
N PHE A 18 25.63 20.51 -4.33
CA PHE A 18 26.20 21.00 -5.57
C PHE A 18 27.58 21.60 -5.35
N ALA A 19 27.76 22.44 -4.32
CA ALA A 19 29.03 23.00 -3.96
C ALA A 19 30.09 21.94 -3.58
N SER A 20 29.66 20.88 -2.87
CA SER A 20 30.55 19.76 -2.53
C SER A 20 31.02 18.99 -3.76
N LEU A 21 30.14 18.83 -4.77
CA LEU A 21 30.46 18.18 -6.02
C LEU A 21 31.45 19.01 -6.87
N GLU A 22 31.26 20.32 -6.93
CA GLU A 22 32.21 21.22 -7.61
C GLU A 22 33.59 21.17 -6.98
N ILE A 23 33.66 21.23 -5.64
CA ILE A 23 34.92 21.10 -4.90
C ILE A 23 35.61 19.77 -5.20
N ALA A 24 34.89 18.68 -5.22
CA ALA A 24 35.39 17.34 -5.54
C ALA A 24 35.94 17.24 -6.99
N LEU A 25 35.33 17.93 -7.94
CA LEU A 25 35.78 17.97 -9.33
C LEU A 25 37.06 18.83 -9.48
N ILE A 26 37.18 19.92 -8.74
CA ILE A 26 38.38 20.76 -8.72
C ILE A 26 39.57 20.00 -8.14
N ILE A 27 39.39 19.27 -7.03
CA ILE A 27 40.42 18.42 -6.39
C ILE A 27 40.92 17.31 -7.35
N LYS A 28 40.07 16.82 -8.24
CA LYS A 28 40.42 15.77 -9.23
C LYS A 28 40.97 16.31 -10.54
N ASP A 29 41.38 17.57 -10.60
CA ASP A 29 41.92 18.23 -11.83
C ASP A 29 40.98 18.22 -13.03
N LYS A 30 39.69 18.19 -12.78
CA LYS A 30 38.66 18.21 -13.83
C LYS A 30 38.01 19.59 -13.97
N HIS A 31 38.83 20.64 -14.01
CA HIS A 31 38.36 22.03 -14.07
C HIS A 31 37.38 22.32 -15.19
N LYS A 32 37.57 21.71 -16.39
CA LYS A 32 36.65 21.89 -17.51
C LYS A 32 35.24 21.40 -17.20
N LEU A 33 35.14 20.30 -16.48
CA LEU A 33 33.86 19.69 -16.10
C LEU A 33 33.18 20.52 -14.99
N ALA A 34 33.93 21.05 -14.04
CA ALA A 34 33.43 21.94 -13.00
C ALA A 34 32.85 23.25 -13.61
N VAL A 35 33.54 23.86 -14.58
CA VAL A 35 33.05 25.06 -15.28
C VAL A 35 31.75 24.79 -16.05
N ILE A 36 31.66 23.65 -16.76
CA ILE A 36 30.43 23.28 -17.47
C ILE A 36 29.27 23.09 -16.49
N LEU A 37 29.52 22.44 -15.35
CA LEU A 37 28.52 22.19 -14.32
C LEU A 37 28.04 23.52 -13.69
N ALA A 38 28.96 24.45 -13.36
CA ALA A 38 28.65 25.78 -12.85
C ALA A 38 27.80 26.61 -13.82
N CYS A 39 28.16 26.60 -15.12
CA CYS A 39 27.41 27.30 -16.15
C CYS A 39 25.99 26.68 -16.34
N SER A 40 25.88 25.35 -16.26
CA SER A 40 24.57 24.68 -16.34
C SER A 40 23.68 25.01 -15.14
N PHE A 41 24.26 25.10 -13.95
CA PHE A 41 23.52 25.46 -12.74
C PHE A 41 23.00 26.90 -12.78
N THR A 42 23.82 27.87 -13.22
CA THR A 42 23.40 29.27 -13.33
C THR A 42 22.29 29.48 -14.36
N LEU A 43 22.19 28.63 -15.38
CA LEU A 43 21.13 28.69 -16.40
C LEU A 43 19.82 27.99 -15.93
N VAL A 44 19.91 26.87 -15.21
CA VAL A 44 18.76 26.07 -14.82
C VAL A 44 18.18 26.51 -13.47
N PHE A 45 19.02 27.00 -12.55
CA PHE A 45 18.59 27.39 -11.22
C PHE A 45 17.48 28.45 -11.18
N PRO A 46 17.51 29.53 -12.00
CA PRO A 46 16.42 30.51 -12.04
C PRO A 46 15.08 29.93 -12.55
N LEU A 47 15.15 28.85 -13.35
CA LEU A 47 13.95 28.16 -13.86
C LEU A 47 13.32 27.23 -12.80
N MET A 48 14.14 26.79 -11.83
CA MET A 48 13.69 25.94 -10.72
C MET A 48 13.19 26.76 -9.51
N LEU A 49 13.46 28.05 -9.46
CA LEU A 49 12.88 28.90 -8.42
C LEU A 49 11.36 28.97 -8.67
N PRO A 50 10.53 28.66 -7.66
CA PRO A 50 9.10 28.92 -7.79
C PRO A 50 8.95 30.40 -8.12
N LYS A 51 8.21 30.71 -9.20
CA LYS A 51 7.81 32.08 -9.47
C LYS A 51 7.28 32.67 -8.17
N PRO A 52 7.71 33.90 -7.80
CA PRO A 52 7.10 34.55 -6.65
C PRO A 52 5.59 34.47 -6.86
N ILE A 53 4.93 33.77 -5.93
CA ILE A 53 3.48 33.75 -5.89
C ILE A 53 3.13 35.22 -5.70
N ASP A 54 2.45 35.82 -6.67
CA ASP A 54 1.92 37.19 -6.54
C ASP A 54 1.06 37.20 -5.28
N THR A 55 1.65 37.65 -4.19
CA THR A 55 1.02 37.74 -2.87
C THR A 55 -0.13 38.75 -2.86
N ASP A 56 -0.30 39.48 -3.96
CA ASP A 56 -1.39 40.47 -4.11
C ASP A 56 -2.72 39.85 -4.52
N SER A 57 -2.76 38.57 -4.90
CA SER A 57 -4.01 37.83 -5.05
C SER A 57 -4.33 36.97 -3.83
N THR A 58 -4.22 37.52 -2.63
CA THR A 58 -4.96 36.98 -1.50
C THR A 58 -6.44 37.18 -1.82
N VAL A 59 -7.03 36.18 -2.48
CA VAL A 59 -8.49 36.05 -2.54
C VAL A 59 -8.94 36.06 -1.08
N ARG A 60 -9.38 37.22 -0.59
CA ARG A 60 -10.01 37.29 0.74
C ARG A 60 -11.34 36.59 0.57
N LEU A 61 -11.34 35.30 0.91
CA LEU A 61 -12.57 34.55 1.03
C LEU A 61 -13.53 35.31 1.94
N THR A 62 -14.77 35.45 1.53
CA THR A 62 -15.82 35.97 2.39
C THR A 62 -15.99 35.03 3.59
N ILE A 63 -16.55 35.52 4.68
CA ILE A 63 -16.83 34.72 5.89
C ILE A 63 -17.66 33.48 5.51
N ALA A 64 -18.64 33.65 4.62
CA ALA A 64 -19.49 32.55 4.15
C ALA A 64 -18.69 31.47 3.38
N GLU A 65 -17.75 31.85 2.51
CA GLU A 65 -16.86 30.92 1.79
C GLU A 65 -15.90 30.20 2.74
N GLN A 66 -15.44 30.86 3.80
CA GLN A 66 -14.60 30.24 4.83
C GLN A 66 -15.41 29.20 5.63
N GLU A 67 -16.63 29.51 6.02
CA GLU A 67 -17.52 28.59 6.73
C GLU A 67 -17.84 27.34 5.87
N GLU A 68 -18.08 27.53 4.57
CA GLU A 68 -18.33 26.45 3.63
C GLU A 68 -17.10 25.52 3.49
N LEU A 69 -15.89 26.08 3.36
CA LEU A 69 -14.65 25.32 3.30
C LEU A 69 -14.38 24.54 4.59
N VAL A 70 -14.64 25.13 5.76
CA VAL A 70 -14.49 24.43 7.04
C VAL A 70 -15.44 23.24 7.11
N LYS A 71 -16.69 23.41 6.73
CA LYS A 71 -17.69 22.35 6.71
C LYS A 71 -17.32 21.24 5.72
N GLU A 72 -16.86 21.61 4.53
CA GLU A 72 -16.37 20.63 3.54
C GLU A 72 -15.19 19.82 4.08
N HIS A 73 -14.25 20.48 4.77
CA HIS A 73 -13.11 19.84 5.40
C HIS A 73 -13.53 18.86 6.51
N GLU A 74 -14.50 19.22 7.34
CA GLU A 74 -15.03 18.32 8.38
C GLU A 74 -15.64 17.06 7.77
N ILE A 75 -16.50 17.19 6.75
CA ILE A 75 -17.13 16.07 6.03
C ILE A 75 -16.06 15.17 5.40
N PHE A 76 -15.07 15.77 4.75
CA PHE A 76 -13.97 15.00 4.16
C PHE A 76 -13.15 14.26 5.22
N SER A 77 -12.83 14.91 6.34
CA SER A 77 -12.05 14.34 7.43
C SER A 77 -12.77 13.15 8.09
N GLU A 78 -14.08 13.24 8.27
CA GLU A 78 -14.89 12.14 8.78
C GLU A 78 -14.89 10.95 7.82
N TRP A 79 -15.18 11.19 6.55
CA TRP A 79 -15.12 10.16 5.51
C TRP A 79 -13.72 9.52 5.41
N TYR A 80 -12.67 10.34 5.42
CA TYR A 80 -11.29 9.88 5.33
C TYR A 80 -10.88 9.00 6.51
N THR A 81 -11.37 9.33 7.70
CA THR A 81 -11.12 8.53 8.91
C THR A 81 -11.72 7.13 8.80
N ASP A 82 -12.94 7.01 8.30
CA ASP A 82 -13.59 5.71 8.11
C ASP A 82 -12.99 4.93 6.94
N TYR A 83 -12.66 5.62 5.84
CA TYR A 83 -11.94 5.03 4.73
C TYR A 83 -10.60 4.44 5.18
N ASN A 84 -9.80 5.17 5.96
CA ASN A 84 -8.51 4.68 6.46
C ASN A 84 -8.66 3.44 7.34
N LYS A 85 -9.66 3.36 8.20
CA LYS A 85 -9.90 2.15 9.01
C LYS A 85 -10.12 0.92 8.11
N THR A 86 -10.84 1.08 7.02
CA THR A 86 -11.08 0.00 6.06
C THR A 86 -9.79 -0.40 5.34
N ILE A 87 -8.97 0.58 4.94
CA ILE A 87 -7.66 0.33 4.32
C ILE A 87 -6.69 -0.36 5.29
N ASP A 88 -6.62 0.08 6.55
CA ASP A 88 -5.77 -0.55 7.58
C ASP A 88 -6.15 -2.03 7.80
N ARG A 89 -7.45 -2.34 7.75
CA ARG A 89 -7.93 -3.73 7.82
C ARG A 89 -7.52 -4.55 6.61
N LEU A 90 -7.60 -3.97 5.40
CA LEU A 90 -7.17 -4.59 4.16
C LEU A 90 -5.66 -4.90 4.19
N ASP A 91 -4.84 -3.95 4.63
CA ASP A 91 -3.39 -4.11 4.78
C ASP A 91 -3.04 -5.16 5.84
N SER A 92 -3.73 -5.15 6.98
CA SER A 92 -3.55 -6.15 8.03
C SER A 92 -3.86 -7.57 7.53
N LEU A 93 -4.93 -7.72 6.75
CA LEU A 93 -5.30 -8.99 6.12
C LEU A 93 -4.20 -9.46 5.14
N TRP A 94 -3.67 -8.56 4.34
CA TRP A 94 -2.59 -8.86 3.40
C TRP A 94 -1.30 -9.29 4.10
N GLN A 95 -0.98 -8.68 5.24
CA GLN A 95 0.14 -9.12 6.08
C GLN A 95 -0.08 -10.53 6.66
N LYS A 96 -1.30 -10.85 7.12
CA LYS A 96 -1.65 -12.20 7.59
C LYS A 96 -1.49 -13.22 6.47
N TYR A 97 -1.99 -12.92 5.26
CA TYR A 97 -1.84 -13.76 4.08
C TYR A 97 -0.37 -14.07 3.77
N HIS A 98 0.47 -13.05 3.67
CA HIS A 98 1.90 -13.24 3.40
C HIS A 98 2.61 -14.01 4.50
N ARG A 99 2.21 -13.83 5.76
CA ARG A 99 2.77 -14.59 6.87
C ARG A 99 2.47 -16.09 6.72
N ILE A 100 1.22 -16.46 6.43
CA ILE A 100 0.86 -17.88 6.25
C ILE A 100 1.56 -18.47 5.04
N THR A 101 1.59 -17.76 3.91
CA THR A 101 2.27 -18.21 2.68
C THR A 101 3.75 -18.49 2.94
N ARG A 102 4.44 -17.61 3.69
CA ARG A 102 5.84 -17.79 4.06
C ARG A 102 6.02 -19.01 4.96
N LEU A 103 5.20 -19.17 6.01
CA LEU A 103 5.27 -20.34 6.89
C LEU A 103 5.09 -21.66 6.14
N VAL A 104 4.25 -21.66 5.09
CA VAL A 104 4.10 -22.85 4.20
C VAL A 104 5.33 -23.06 3.35
N GLN A 105 5.91 -22.00 2.77
CA GLN A 105 7.11 -22.08 1.93
C GLN A 105 8.34 -22.57 2.71
N ASP A 106 8.44 -22.19 3.97
CA ASP A 106 9.56 -22.50 4.85
C ASP A 106 9.34 -23.83 5.62
N ASP A 107 8.26 -24.59 5.33
CA ASP A 107 7.85 -25.82 6.01
C ASP A 107 7.65 -25.65 7.55
N GLU A 108 7.40 -24.42 8.01
CA GLU A 108 7.23 -24.09 9.43
C GLU A 108 5.82 -24.34 9.96
N ILE A 109 4.86 -24.64 9.09
CA ILE A 109 3.46 -24.92 9.44
C ILE A 109 2.96 -26.16 8.70
N GLN A 110 2.21 -27.01 9.41
CA GLN A 110 1.51 -28.12 8.77
C GLN A 110 0.45 -27.61 7.78
N ILE A 111 0.34 -28.25 6.63
CA ILE A 111 -0.60 -27.87 5.55
C ILE A 111 -2.05 -27.76 6.04
N ILE A 112 -2.49 -28.67 6.91
CA ILE A 112 -3.86 -28.62 7.47
C ILE A 112 -4.08 -27.36 8.32
N ASN A 113 -3.09 -26.94 9.10
CA ASN A 113 -3.18 -25.72 9.91
C ASN A 113 -3.09 -24.46 9.05
N ALA A 114 -2.32 -24.52 7.96
CA ALA A 114 -2.25 -23.45 6.97
C ALA A 114 -3.58 -23.28 6.23
N SER A 115 -4.23 -24.39 5.82
CA SER A 115 -5.55 -24.38 5.18
C SER A 115 -6.58 -23.70 6.08
N ILE A 116 -6.73 -24.15 7.33
CA ILE A 116 -7.70 -23.56 8.28
C ILE A 116 -7.47 -22.05 8.46
N ARG A 117 -6.22 -21.61 8.55
CA ARG A 117 -5.91 -20.16 8.69
C ARG A 117 -6.15 -19.40 7.40
N MET A 118 -5.91 -20.02 6.26
CA MET A 118 -6.15 -19.40 4.96
C MET A 118 -7.65 -19.25 4.67
N ASP A 119 -8.47 -20.23 5.10
CA ASP A 119 -9.93 -20.14 5.00
C ASP A 119 -10.46 -18.96 5.83
N GLN A 120 -9.93 -18.76 7.05
CA GLN A 120 -10.29 -17.60 7.87
C GLN A 120 -9.89 -16.28 7.20
N ILE A 121 -8.71 -16.23 6.58
CA ILE A 121 -8.26 -15.05 5.82
C ILE A 121 -9.16 -14.83 4.60
N ASN A 122 -9.64 -15.88 3.95
CA ASN A 122 -10.54 -15.79 2.81
C ASN A 122 -11.91 -15.22 3.21
N GLU A 123 -12.48 -15.68 4.33
CA GLU A 123 -13.72 -15.10 4.89
C GLU A 123 -13.55 -13.62 5.25
N ASP A 124 -12.47 -13.28 5.97
CA ASP A 124 -12.13 -11.89 6.32
C ASP A 124 -11.97 -11.02 5.05
N SER A 125 -11.33 -11.56 4.01
CA SER A 125 -11.11 -10.90 2.73
C SER A 125 -12.41 -10.62 1.98
N GLN A 126 -13.32 -11.58 1.96
CA GLN A 126 -14.64 -11.40 1.38
C GLN A 126 -15.40 -10.28 2.11
N ALA A 127 -15.42 -10.31 3.44
CA ALA A 127 -16.12 -9.32 4.25
C ALA A 127 -15.57 -7.90 4.02
N ILE A 128 -14.24 -7.74 3.94
CA ILE A 128 -13.61 -6.44 3.65
C ILE A 128 -13.93 -5.99 2.21
N ASN A 129 -13.90 -6.89 1.24
CA ASN A 129 -14.24 -6.56 -0.14
C ASN A 129 -15.70 -6.07 -0.26
N GLU A 130 -16.64 -6.72 0.41
CA GLU A 130 -18.04 -6.29 0.47
C GLU A 130 -18.23 -4.93 1.16
N GLU A 131 -17.41 -4.62 2.17
CA GLU A 131 -17.41 -3.32 2.83
C GLU A 131 -16.88 -2.22 1.88
N ILE A 132 -15.79 -2.50 1.17
CA ILE A 132 -15.20 -1.58 0.19
C ILE A 132 -16.16 -1.32 -0.99
N GLU A 133 -16.93 -2.33 -1.42
CA GLU A 133 -17.96 -2.15 -2.45
C GLU A 133 -19.09 -1.20 -2.04
N LYS A 134 -19.35 -1.09 -0.74
CA LYS A 134 -20.39 -0.19 -0.18
C LYS A 134 -19.88 1.22 0.09
N LEU A 135 -18.58 1.52 -0.10
CA LEU A 135 -18.04 2.86 0.06
C LEU A 135 -18.74 3.84 -0.88
N LYS A 136 -19.13 4.98 -0.34
CA LYS A 136 -19.81 6.05 -1.07
C LYS A 136 -19.07 7.37 -0.90
N VAL A 137 -19.18 8.20 -1.92
CA VAL A 137 -18.70 9.58 -1.87
C VAL A 137 -19.73 10.44 -1.13
N PRO A 138 -19.34 11.26 -0.14
CA PRO A 138 -20.27 12.22 0.48
C PRO A 138 -20.81 13.22 -0.54
N GLU A 139 -22.14 13.41 -0.56
CA GLU A 139 -22.80 14.28 -1.55
C GLU A 139 -22.54 15.77 -1.29
N GLN A 140 -22.18 16.11 -0.06
CA GLN A 140 -21.98 17.48 0.41
C GLN A 140 -20.63 18.10 0.00
N LEU A 141 -19.73 17.31 -0.57
CA LEU A 141 -18.42 17.75 -1.05
C LEU A 141 -18.55 18.43 -2.42
N SER A 142 -17.60 19.31 -2.73
CA SER A 142 -17.49 19.95 -4.05
C SER A 142 -17.36 18.92 -5.18
N PRO A 143 -17.80 19.24 -6.41
CA PRO A 143 -17.74 18.30 -7.54
C PRO A 143 -16.34 17.79 -7.83
N GLU A 144 -15.33 18.62 -7.63
CA GLU A 144 -13.93 18.27 -7.87
C GLU A 144 -13.42 17.22 -6.86
N ILE A 145 -13.70 17.46 -5.57
CA ILE A 145 -13.31 16.52 -4.49
C ILE A 145 -14.09 15.22 -4.65
N ARG A 146 -15.39 15.26 -4.94
CA ARG A 146 -16.19 14.06 -5.19
C ARG A 146 -15.64 13.21 -6.33
N MET A 147 -15.20 13.83 -7.42
CA MET A 147 -14.61 13.12 -8.54
C MET A 147 -13.30 12.43 -8.15
N GLN A 148 -12.44 13.09 -7.37
CA GLN A 148 -11.19 12.51 -6.89
C GLN A 148 -11.45 11.33 -5.94
N ILE A 149 -12.37 11.50 -4.98
CA ILE A 149 -12.76 10.42 -4.07
C ILE A 149 -13.33 9.23 -4.83
N GLN A 150 -14.19 9.47 -5.82
CA GLN A 150 -14.75 8.40 -6.65
C GLN A 150 -13.67 7.60 -7.38
N GLN A 151 -12.64 8.27 -7.89
CA GLN A 151 -11.50 7.58 -8.51
C GLN A 151 -10.72 6.74 -7.50
N ILE A 152 -10.52 7.26 -6.28
CA ILE A 152 -9.86 6.52 -5.19
C ILE A 152 -10.67 5.28 -4.83
N ILE A 153 -11.98 5.43 -4.60
CA ILE A 153 -12.87 4.31 -4.28
C ILE A 153 -12.81 3.23 -5.38
N THR A 154 -12.90 3.63 -6.65
CA THR A 154 -12.86 2.70 -7.79
C THR A 154 -11.56 1.90 -7.80
N LYS A 155 -10.41 2.56 -7.64
CA LYS A 155 -9.11 1.88 -7.58
C LYS A 155 -9.00 0.95 -6.36
N THR A 156 -9.55 1.36 -5.23
CA THR A 156 -9.55 0.54 -4.00
C THR A 156 -10.41 -0.71 -4.19
N GLN A 157 -11.57 -0.59 -4.84
CA GLN A 157 -12.44 -1.72 -5.19
C GLN A 157 -11.75 -2.71 -6.12
N GLU A 158 -11.07 -2.22 -7.16
CA GLU A 158 -10.30 -3.07 -8.07
C GLU A 158 -9.17 -3.80 -7.34
N TYR A 159 -8.44 -3.10 -6.49
CA TYR A 159 -7.35 -3.67 -5.70
C TYR A 159 -7.85 -4.72 -4.71
N SER A 160 -8.91 -4.43 -3.97
CA SER A 160 -9.53 -5.37 -3.01
C SER A 160 -10.02 -6.64 -3.70
N LYS A 161 -10.66 -6.53 -4.85
CA LYS A 161 -11.10 -7.68 -5.67
C LYS A 161 -9.94 -8.57 -6.10
N LEU A 162 -8.85 -7.97 -6.54
CA LEU A 162 -7.65 -8.71 -6.93
C LEU A 162 -7.02 -9.43 -5.73
N GLN A 163 -6.93 -8.77 -4.58
CA GLN A 163 -6.44 -9.39 -3.35
C GLN A 163 -7.32 -10.57 -2.92
N HIS A 164 -8.63 -10.36 -2.89
CA HIS A 164 -9.58 -11.43 -2.55
C HIS A 164 -9.42 -12.65 -3.48
N LEU A 165 -9.34 -12.44 -4.78
CA LEU A 165 -9.14 -13.51 -5.76
C LEU A 165 -7.84 -14.31 -5.52
N ILE A 166 -6.75 -13.63 -5.11
CA ILE A 166 -5.48 -14.28 -4.78
C ILE A 166 -5.63 -15.13 -3.52
N VAL A 167 -6.27 -14.61 -2.49
CA VAL A 167 -6.51 -15.30 -1.22
C VAL A 167 -7.40 -16.53 -1.46
N GLU A 168 -8.51 -16.38 -2.16
CA GLU A 168 -9.44 -17.46 -2.52
C GLU A 168 -8.74 -18.62 -3.25
N LYS A 169 -7.97 -18.30 -4.30
CA LYS A 169 -7.19 -19.32 -5.03
C LYS A 169 -6.17 -20.03 -4.15
N SER A 170 -5.55 -19.31 -3.21
CA SER A 170 -4.59 -19.89 -2.27
C SER A 170 -5.27 -20.79 -1.24
N ALA A 171 -6.44 -20.42 -0.74
CA ALA A 171 -7.25 -21.25 0.15
C ALA A 171 -7.64 -22.57 -0.54
N HIS A 172 -8.18 -22.50 -1.75
CA HIS A 172 -8.54 -23.69 -2.54
C HIS A 172 -7.33 -24.60 -2.83
N ALA A 173 -6.16 -24.03 -3.10
CA ALA A 173 -4.95 -24.81 -3.36
C ALA A 173 -4.52 -25.59 -2.11
N LEU A 174 -4.54 -24.96 -0.93
CA LEU A 174 -4.20 -25.59 0.35
C LEU A 174 -5.22 -26.66 0.75
N ASP A 175 -6.51 -26.41 0.57
CA ASP A 175 -7.55 -27.39 0.83
C ASP A 175 -7.42 -28.64 -0.07
N SER A 176 -7.18 -28.45 -1.36
CA SER A 176 -6.89 -29.54 -2.30
C SER A 176 -5.67 -30.37 -1.87
N GLN A 177 -4.60 -29.72 -1.40
CA GLN A 177 -3.41 -30.41 -0.92
C GLN A 177 -3.67 -31.17 0.39
N THR A 178 -4.44 -30.60 1.31
CA THR A 178 -4.87 -31.23 2.55
C THR A 178 -5.70 -32.50 2.26
N SER A 179 -6.64 -32.43 1.34
CA SER A 179 -7.46 -33.58 0.92
C SER A 179 -6.61 -34.69 0.30
N LYS A 180 -5.64 -34.37 -0.53
CA LYS A 180 -4.71 -35.35 -1.10
C LYS A 180 -3.86 -36.04 -0.04
N ASN A 181 -3.33 -35.29 0.94
CA ASN A 181 -2.55 -35.84 2.04
C ASN A 181 -3.39 -36.77 2.92
N LYS A 182 -4.62 -36.38 3.24
CA LYS A 182 -5.56 -37.21 4.01
C LYS A 182 -5.87 -38.54 3.29
N ASN A 183 -6.11 -38.50 2.00
CA ASN A 183 -6.36 -39.72 1.21
C ASN A 183 -5.12 -40.63 1.17
N ARG A 184 -3.91 -40.04 1.03
CA ARG A 184 -2.66 -40.80 1.09
C ARG A 184 -2.47 -41.48 2.45
N GLU A 185 -2.76 -40.80 3.56
CA GLU A 185 -2.68 -41.40 4.91
C GLU A 185 -3.66 -42.56 5.08
N LEU A 186 -4.88 -42.44 4.58
CA LEU A 186 -5.87 -43.52 4.61
C LEU A 186 -5.36 -44.75 3.83
N ILE A 187 -4.84 -44.56 2.62
CA ILE A 187 -4.25 -45.64 1.81
C ILE A 187 -3.10 -46.33 2.55
N VAL A 188 -2.20 -45.56 3.16
CA VAL A 188 -1.07 -46.10 3.92
C VAL A 188 -1.53 -46.93 5.12
N ARG A 189 -2.56 -46.44 5.85
CA ARG A 189 -3.15 -47.17 6.99
C ARG A 189 -3.79 -48.49 6.52
N GLU A 190 -4.54 -48.47 5.43
CA GLU A 190 -5.13 -49.68 4.85
C GLU A 190 -4.06 -50.70 4.44
N LEU A 191 -3.00 -50.25 3.75
CA LEU A 191 -1.88 -51.12 3.40
C LEU A 191 -1.16 -51.71 4.63
N GLN A 192 -0.96 -50.90 5.68
CA GLN A 192 -0.40 -51.37 6.93
C GLN A 192 -1.27 -52.44 7.61
N SER A 193 -2.62 -52.23 7.61
CA SER A 193 -3.54 -53.22 8.19
C SER A 193 -3.49 -54.55 7.47
N ILE A 194 -3.40 -54.53 6.14
CA ILE A 194 -3.23 -55.76 5.31
C ILE A 194 -1.94 -56.48 5.62
N LEU A 195 -0.82 -55.76 5.76
CA LEU A 195 0.49 -56.32 6.11
C LEU A 195 0.50 -56.97 7.50
N ILE A 196 -0.20 -56.35 8.49
CA ILE A 196 -0.32 -56.93 9.85
C ILE A 196 -1.15 -58.23 9.80
N LEU A 197 -2.23 -58.26 9.05
CA LEU A 197 -3.08 -59.43 8.91
C LEU A 197 -2.32 -60.63 8.25
N ASN A 198 -1.46 -60.34 7.27
CA ASN A 198 -0.69 -61.39 6.57
C ASN A 198 0.51 -61.90 7.37
N ASN A 199 0.93 -61.19 8.43
CA ASN A 199 2.08 -61.59 9.26
C ASN A 199 1.65 -62.27 10.58
N GLN A 200 0.42 -62.66 10.78
CA GLN A 200 0.04 -63.51 11.90
C GLN A 200 0.43 -64.96 11.60
N PRO A 201 1.33 -65.59 12.40
CA PRO A 201 1.66 -66.97 12.25
C PRO A 201 0.43 -67.87 12.57
N ASN A 202 0.09 -68.77 11.65
CA ASN A 202 -0.86 -69.85 11.89
C ASN A 202 -0.48 -70.74 13.06
#